data_0e2423f8ae3c383fc36eb5f47f60fd55
#
_entry.id   0e2423f8ae3c383fc36eb5f47f60fd55
#
_cell.length_a   1.000
_cell.length_b   1.000
_cell.length_c   1.000
_cell.angle_alpha   90.00
_cell.angle_beta   90.00
_cell.angle_gamma   90.00
#
_symmetry.space_group_name_H-M   'P 1'
#
loop_
_entity.id
_entity.type
_entity.pdbx_description
1 polymer ?
#
loop_
_entity_poly.entity_id
_entity_poly.type
_entity_poly.pdbx_seq_one_letter_code
_entity_poly.pdbx_strand_id
1 'polypeptide(L)'
;MFKSLFNRENNVQAQSAVKNINVAQLNELLEAGEDFVLVDVRSPMEYQYDGHVNGARLLPLQALSGRVNELPKDKTIVCICRSGNRSYFACEQLASAGFENVVNVSNGMMGWKMAGYPVQ
;
A
#
# COMPACT_ATOMS: atom_id res chain seq x y z
N MET A 1 -6.57 7.04 -14.35
CA MET A 1 -7.01 7.68 -13.26
C MET A 1 -7.17 6.83 -12.08
N PHE A 2 -6.89 7.40 -10.97
CA PHE A 2 -6.95 6.71 -9.70
C PHE A 2 -8.34 6.19 -9.45
N LYS A 3 -9.33 7.03 -9.66
CA LYS A 3 -10.66 6.64 -9.44
C LYS A 3 -11.10 5.50 -10.29
N SER A 4 -10.80 5.49 -11.56
CA SER A 4 -11.19 4.39 -12.39
C SER A 4 -10.42 3.10 -12.07
N LEU A 5 -9.21 3.22 -11.55
CA LEU A 5 -8.45 2.03 -11.16
C LEU A 5 -9.12 1.29 -10.00
N PHE A 6 -9.69 2.03 -9.04
CA PHE A 6 -10.27 1.41 -7.87
C PHE A 6 -11.78 1.24 -7.90
N ASN A 7 -12.45 1.71 -8.93
CA ASN A 7 -13.83 1.62 -9.01
C ASN A 7 -14.43 0.54 -9.78
N ARG A 8 -13.77 -0.34 -10.17
CA ARG A 8 -14.27 -1.33 -10.93
C ARG A 8 -15.08 -2.18 -10.32
N GLU A 9 -15.79 -2.42 -10.10
CA GLU A 9 -16.52 -3.15 -9.57
C GLU A 9 -16.61 -4.05 -9.28
N ASN A 10 -16.90 -4.38 -8.82
CA ASN A 10 -16.95 -5.12 -8.49
C ASN A 10 -17.59 -5.75 -8.00
N ASN A 11 -17.89 -5.93 -7.67
CA ASN A 11 -18.57 -6.47 -7.25
C ASN A 11 -18.72 -7.56 -7.05
N VAL A 12 -18.66 -7.79 -6.67
CA VAL A 12 -18.89 -8.69 -6.58
C VAL A 12 -18.48 -9.65 -5.97
N GLN A 13 -18.18 -10.09 -5.70
CA GLN A 13 -17.77 -10.96 -5.13
C GLN A 13 -16.99 -10.82 -4.31
N ALA A 14 -16.85 -10.65 -3.92
CA ALA A 14 -16.33 -10.41 -3.00
C ALA A 14 -15.47 -11.21 -2.35
N GLN A 15 -14.77 -11.81 -2.77
CA GLN A 15 -13.92 -12.52 -2.10
C GLN A 15 -13.04 -11.76 -1.29
N SER A 16 -12.37 -10.80 -1.71
CA SER A 16 -11.39 -10.06 -0.91
C SER A 16 -11.61 -8.60 -1.13
N ALA A 17 -11.55 -7.83 -0.08
CA ALA A 17 -11.60 -6.39 -0.17
C ALA A 17 -10.27 -5.80 -0.63
N VAL A 18 -9.22 -6.59 -0.68
CA VAL A 18 -7.89 -6.10 -1.03
C VAL A 18 -7.70 -6.09 -2.54
N LYS A 19 -7.29 -4.94 -3.06
CA LYS A 19 -6.94 -4.83 -4.46
C LYS A 19 -5.44 -4.86 -4.60
N ASN A 20 -4.95 -5.34 -5.72
CA ASN A 20 -3.51 -5.40 -5.98
C ASN A 20 -3.15 -4.51 -7.15
N ILE A 21 -2.06 -3.78 -7.01
CA ILE A 21 -1.48 -3.02 -8.12
C ILE A 21 -0.02 -3.42 -8.23
N ASN A 22 0.57 -3.17 -9.39
CA ASN A 22 1.99 -3.41 -9.56
C ASN A 22 2.77 -2.13 -9.33
N VAL A 23 4.10 -2.21 -9.34
CA VAL A 23 4.92 -1.03 -9.04
C VAL A 23 4.81 0.05 -10.10
N ALA A 24 4.57 -0.32 -11.35
CA ALA A 24 4.39 0.68 -12.40
C ALA A 24 3.12 1.48 -12.15
N GLN A 25 2.06 0.82 -11.72
CA GLN A 25 0.82 1.51 -11.38
C GLN A 25 1.01 2.41 -10.16
N LEU A 26 1.76 1.95 -9.17
CA LEU A 26 2.06 2.81 -8.03
C LEU A 26 2.81 4.05 -8.48
N ASN A 27 3.81 3.88 -9.35
CA ASN A 27 4.57 5.01 -9.84
C ASN A 27 3.66 5.99 -10.59
N GLU A 28 2.72 5.48 -11.37
CA GLU A 28 1.77 6.34 -12.07
C GLU A 28 0.92 7.15 -11.09
N LEU A 29 0.45 6.52 -10.03
CA LEU A 29 -0.36 7.22 -9.04
C LEU A 29 0.43 8.33 -8.35
N LEU A 30 1.70 8.05 -8.05
CA LEU A 30 2.56 9.04 -7.42
C LEU A 30 2.84 10.21 -8.35
N GLU A 31 3.14 9.91 -9.60
CA GLU A 31 3.44 10.96 -10.58
C GLU A 31 2.23 11.82 -10.88
N ALA A 32 1.05 11.23 -10.83
CA ALA A 32 -0.18 11.97 -11.07
C ALA A 32 -0.65 12.78 -9.86
N GLY A 33 0.02 12.63 -8.73
CA GLY A 33 -0.36 13.34 -7.51
C GLY A 33 -1.71 12.90 -6.97
N GLU A 34 -2.05 11.63 -7.14
CA GLU A 34 -3.34 11.13 -6.66
C GLU A 34 -3.41 11.14 -5.14
N ASP A 35 -4.62 11.24 -4.62
CA ASP A 35 -4.83 11.36 -3.18
C ASP A 35 -4.95 10.00 -2.53
N PHE A 36 -3.91 9.55 -1.87
CA PHE A 36 -3.90 8.30 -1.14
C PHE A 36 -2.79 8.35 -0.09
N VAL A 37 -2.83 7.43 0.85
CA VAL A 37 -1.78 7.31 1.86
C VAL A 37 -0.98 6.07 1.54
N LEU A 38 0.32 6.22 1.36
CA LEU A 38 1.22 5.09 1.12
C LEU A 38 1.86 4.69 2.44
N VAL A 39 1.65 3.45 2.83
CA VAL A 39 2.14 2.93 4.11
C VAL A 39 3.14 1.82 3.86
N ASP A 40 4.33 1.97 4.42
CA ASP A 40 5.37 0.95 4.35
C ASP A 40 5.29 0.16 5.64
N VAL A 41 4.95 -1.12 5.54
CA VAL A 41 4.71 -1.95 6.72
C VAL A 41 5.92 -2.80 7.10
N ARG A 42 7.09 -2.47 6.55
CA ARG A 42 8.33 -3.18 6.86
C ARG A 42 8.88 -2.72 8.21
N SER A 43 9.99 -3.31 8.61
CA SER A 43 10.66 -2.88 9.83
C SER A 43 11.32 -1.51 9.63
N PRO A 44 11.60 -0.79 10.72
CA PRO A 44 12.33 0.49 10.61
C PRO A 44 13.68 0.33 9.94
N MET A 45 14.38 -0.78 10.17
CA MET A 45 15.68 -0.99 9.55
C MET A 45 15.57 -1.18 8.04
N GLU A 46 14.58 -1.94 7.59
CA GLU A 46 14.36 -2.08 6.15
C GLU A 46 14.04 -0.72 5.53
N TYR A 47 13.17 0.03 6.16
CA TYR A 47 12.75 1.33 5.64
C TYR A 47 13.96 2.27 5.53
N GLN A 48 14.78 2.29 6.55
CA GLN A 48 15.90 3.21 6.58
C GLN A 48 17.08 2.77 5.73
N TYR A 49 17.47 1.50 5.82
CA TYR A 49 18.71 1.05 5.20
C TYR A 49 18.53 0.45 3.82
N ASP A 50 17.36 -0.11 3.53
CA ASP A 50 17.13 -0.64 2.18
C ASP A 50 16.49 0.37 1.26
N GLY A 51 16.16 1.54 1.77
CA GLY A 51 15.48 2.57 0.99
C GLY A 51 13.98 2.39 0.98
N HIS A 52 13.27 3.46 0.74
CA HIS A 52 11.80 3.45 0.70
C HIS A 52 11.31 4.41 -0.37
N VAL A 53 10.04 4.29 -0.72
CA VAL A 53 9.43 5.18 -1.70
C VAL A 53 9.22 6.54 -1.05
N ASN A 54 9.54 7.59 -1.77
CA ASN A 54 9.36 8.95 -1.25
C ASN A 54 7.88 9.16 -0.89
N GLY A 55 7.64 9.66 0.30
CA GLY A 55 6.29 9.89 0.79
C GLY A 55 5.66 8.71 1.51
N ALA A 56 6.33 7.56 1.53
CA ALA A 56 5.81 6.41 2.26
C ALA A 56 5.93 6.63 3.77
N ARG A 57 4.85 6.37 4.47
CA ARG A 57 4.81 6.51 5.91
C ARG A 57 5.10 5.16 6.54
N LEU A 58 6.08 5.10 7.41
CA LEU A 58 6.44 3.85 8.06
C LEU A 58 5.43 3.49 9.15
N LEU A 59 4.85 2.30 9.04
CA LEU A 59 3.96 1.79 10.07
C LEU A 59 4.13 0.27 10.07
N PRO A 60 5.09 -0.25 10.84
CA PRO A 60 5.40 -1.68 10.79
C PRO A 60 4.19 -2.56 11.05
N LEU A 61 4.17 -3.70 10.41
CA LEU A 61 3.02 -4.60 10.49
C LEU A 61 2.67 -4.95 11.93
N GLN A 62 3.69 -5.17 12.78
CA GLN A 62 3.44 -5.55 14.15
C GLN A 62 2.78 -4.44 14.97
N ALA A 63 2.93 -3.20 14.55
CA ALA A 63 2.35 -2.06 15.26
C ALA A 63 1.00 -1.65 14.69
N LEU A 64 0.61 -2.25 13.57
CA LEU A 64 -0.53 -1.75 12.81
C LEU A 64 -1.83 -1.77 13.60
N SER A 65 -2.13 -2.89 14.27
CA SER A 65 -3.41 -3.02 14.94
C SER A 65 -3.59 -1.99 16.06
N GLY A 66 -2.50 -1.58 16.68
CA GLY A 66 -2.57 -0.56 17.74
C GLY A 66 -2.51 0.86 17.23
N ARG A 67 -2.29 1.04 15.94
CA ARG A 67 -2.08 2.37 15.36
C ARG A 67 -2.97 2.64 14.15
N VAL A 68 -3.99 1.83 13.92
CA VAL A 68 -4.87 2.04 12.76
C VAL A 68 -5.56 3.41 12.82
N ASN A 69 -5.75 3.94 14.03
CA ASN A 69 -6.40 5.24 14.16
C ASN A 69 -5.56 6.39 13.65
N GLU A 70 -4.29 6.14 13.37
CA GLU A 70 -3.44 7.18 12.78
C GLU A 70 -3.70 7.34 11.28
N LEU A 71 -4.46 6.42 10.69
CA LEU A 71 -4.73 6.47 9.26
C LEU A 71 -6.17 6.92 9.01
N PRO A 72 -6.39 7.74 7.99
CA PRO A 72 -7.75 8.21 7.67
C PRO A 72 -8.54 7.12 6.98
N LYS A 73 -9.71 6.82 7.53
CA LYS A 73 -10.54 5.74 6.97
C LYS A 73 -11.22 6.13 5.67
N ASP A 74 -11.32 7.42 5.41
CA ASP A 74 -12.00 7.92 4.22
C ASP A 74 -11.07 8.05 3.01
N LYS A 75 -9.82 7.61 3.15
CA LYS A 75 -8.88 7.66 2.02
C LYS A 75 -8.44 6.26 1.63
N THR A 76 -7.95 6.14 0.42
CA THR A 76 -7.35 4.90 -0.03
C THR A 76 -6.02 4.70 0.68
N ILE A 77 -5.80 3.52 1.22
CA ILE A 77 -4.54 3.18 1.86
C ILE A 77 -3.83 2.17 0.95
N VAL A 78 -2.63 2.52 0.54
CA VAL A 78 -1.82 1.66 -0.30
C VAL A 78 -0.67 1.14 0.57
N CYS A 79 -0.55 -0.17 0.68
CA CYS A 79 0.46 -0.78 1.55
C CYS A 79 1.55 -1.43 0.73
N ILE A 80 2.79 -1.25 1.16
CA ILE A 80 3.94 -1.82 0.48
C ILE A 80 4.85 -2.48 1.51
N CYS A 81 5.46 -3.59 1.13
CA CYS A 81 6.49 -4.23 1.92
C CYS A 81 7.61 -4.68 0.99
N ARG A 82 8.37 -5.69 1.34
CA ARG A 82 9.48 -6.10 0.49
C ARG A 82 9.01 -6.85 -0.75
N SER A 83 8.13 -7.83 -0.58
CA SER A 83 7.71 -8.70 -1.68
C SER A 83 6.21 -8.78 -1.89
N GLY A 84 5.42 -8.10 -1.08
CA GLY A 84 3.97 -8.06 -1.24
C GLY A 84 3.18 -8.92 -0.27
N ASN A 85 3.83 -9.73 0.55
CA ASN A 85 3.11 -10.63 1.45
C ASN A 85 2.67 -9.96 2.74
N ARG A 86 3.59 -9.31 3.44
CA ARG A 86 3.24 -8.60 4.68
C ARG A 86 2.24 -7.49 4.41
N SER A 87 2.41 -6.80 3.28
CA SER A 87 1.51 -5.70 2.93
C SER A 87 0.12 -6.20 2.56
N TYR A 88 0.01 -7.38 1.96
CA TYR A 88 -1.30 -7.95 1.69
C TYR A 88 -2.02 -8.24 3.01
N PHE A 89 -1.30 -8.81 3.96
CA PHE A 89 -1.85 -9.10 5.27
C PHE A 89 -2.25 -7.81 6.00
N ALA A 90 -1.43 -6.76 5.86
CA ALA A 90 -1.78 -5.46 6.42
C ALA A 90 -3.09 -4.93 5.83
N CYS A 91 -3.26 -5.08 4.52
CA CYS A 91 -4.49 -4.66 3.87
C CYS A 91 -5.70 -5.42 4.41
N GLU A 92 -5.55 -6.71 4.67
CA GLU A 92 -6.64 -7.49 5.24
C GLU A 92 -7.00 -6.99 6.63
N GLN A 93 -5.99 -6.67 7.44
CA GLN A 93 -6.25 -6.13 8.77
C GLN A 93 -6.97 -4.78 8.70
N LEU A 94 -6.54 -3.94 7.78
CA LEU A 94 -7.17 -2.62 7.61
C LEU A 94 -8.62 -2.76 7.13
N ALA A 95 -8.87 -3.67 6.19
CA ALA A 95 -10.23 -3.89 5.72
C ALA A 95 -11.11 -4.34 6.87
N SER A 96 -10.60 -5.23 7.72
CA SER A 96 -11.36 -5.68 8.89
C SER A 96 -11.61 -4.57 9.88
N ALA A 97 -10.77 -3.55 9.89
CA ALA A 97 -10.91 -2.41 10.79
C ALA A 97 -11.78 -1.30 10.20
N GLY A 98 -12.38 -1.54 9.03
CA GLY A 98 -13.33 -0.58 8.46
C GLY A 98 -12.79 0.30 7.35
N PHE A 99 -11.58 0.04 6.89
CA PHE A 99 -11.04 0.79 5.75
C PHE A 99 -11.62 0.19 4.46
N GLU A 100 -12.27 1.03 3.67
CA GLU A 100 -12.99 0.53 2.50
C GLU A 100 -12.11 0.36 1.28
N ASN A 101 -11.06 1.15 1.17
CA ASN A 101 -10.20 1.11 -0.01
C ASN A 101 -8.79 0.79 0.42
N VAL A 102 -8.41 -0.47 0.33
CA VAL A 102 -7.08 -0.94 0.68
C VAL A 102 -6.45 -1.61 -0.53
N VAL A 103 -5.20 -1.27 -0.78
CA VAL A 103 -4.50 -1.67 -2.00
C VAL A 103 -3.12 -2.19 -1.63
N ASN A 104 -2.79 -3.36 -2.15
CA ASN A 104 -1.49 -3.98 -1.93
C ASN A 104 -0.62 -3.77 -3.16
N VAL A 105 0.65 -3.43 -2.94
CA VAL A 105 1.61 -3.32 -4.04
C VAL A 105 2.29 -4.68 -4.22
N SER A 106 1.93 -5.37 -5.29
CA SER A 106 2.52 -6.67 -5.60
C SER A 106 4.00 -6.50 -5.88
N ASN A 107 4.80 -7.45 -5.45
CA ASN A 107 6.25 -7.44 -5.57
C ASN A 107 6.95 -6.33 -4.79
N GLY A 108 6.22 -5.45 -4.18
CA GLY A 108 6.72 -4.50 -3.21
C GLY A 108 8.01 -3.77 -3.59
N MET A 109 8.87 -3.56 -2.61
CA MET A 109 10.13 -2.85 -2.84
C MET A 109 11.08 -3.61 -3.75
N MET A 110 10.99 -4.93 -3.79
CA MET A 110 11.80 -5.70 -4.73
C MET A 110 11.46 -5.30 -6.16
N GLY A 111 10.17 -5.29 -6.49
CA GLY A 111 9.73 -4.88 -7.81
C GLY A 111 10.02 -3.42 -8.11
N TRP A 112 9.86 -2.56 -7.10
CA TRP A 112 10.13 -1.13 -7.24
C TRP A 112 11.57 -0.87 -7.63
N LYS A 113 12.50 -1.51 -6.92
CA LYS A 113 13.93 -1.35 -7.19
C LYS A 113 14.34 -1.99 -8.51
N MET A 114 13.79 -3.15 -8.82
CA MET A 114 14.10 -3.82 -10.08
C MET A 114 13.65 -3.01 -11.28
N ALA A 115 12.58 -2.25 -11.14
CA ALA A 115 12.10 -1.39 -12.20
C ALA A 115 12.92 -0.10 -12.31
N GLY A 116 13.83 0.13 -11.36
CA GLY A 116 14.69 1.32 -11.40
C GLY A 116 14.06 2.58 -10.86
N TYR A 117 12.95 2.47 -10.16
CA TYR A 117 12.32 3.65 -9.59
C TYR A 117 13.11 4.13 -8.38
N PRO A 118 13.07 5.44 -8.10
CA PRO A 118 13.94 6.01 -7.07
C PRO A 118 13.54 5.66 -5.65
N VAL A 119 14.54 5.58 -4.78
CA VAL A 119 14.30 5.36 -3.35
C VAL A 119 14.99 6.46 -2.55
N GLN A 120 14.48 6.65 -1.36
CA GLN A 120 15.07 7.61 -0.43
C GLN A 120 15.91 6.92 0.61
#